data_a9acb27e673cce6134419843d1ca450d
#
_entry.id   a9acb27e673cce6134419843d1ca450d
#
_cell.length_a   1.000
_cell.length_b   1.000
_cell.length_c   1.000
_cell.angle_alpha   90.00
_cell.angle_beta   90.00
_cell.angle_gamma   90.00
#
_symmetry.space_group_name_H-M   'P 1'
#
loop_
_entity.id
_entity.type
_entity.pdbx_description
1 polymer ?
#
loop_
_entity_poly.entity_id
_entity_poly.type
_entity_poly.pdbx_seq_one_letter_code
_entity_poly.pdbx_strand_id
1 'polypeptide(L)'
;MINSMRLSWLLLAVILVGCSSSSSSNKQTKPGPAVPAHFTASNTSNPIAKYIELVGFRVTERGKGHLVVQFGVVNHSEADVGDVKMTVKLGTTAAKPGDPPLISFPAQVARLGPSELRDVKVEVPTTLRVYELPDWQFLKADFEITFPKE
;
A
#
# COMPACT_ATOMS: atom_id res chain seq x y z
N MET A 1 2.86 -83.21 7.84
CA MET A 1 1.39 -83.20 7.56
C MET A 1 1.02 -81.77 7.26
N ILE A 2 0.88 -81.51 6.03
CA ILE A 2 -0.32 -81.00 5.36
C ILE A 2 -0.56 -79.48 5.66
N ASN A 3 -0.18 -78.70 4.67
CA ASN A 3 -1.02 -77.85 3.80
C ASN A 3 -1.65 -76.64 4.53
N SER A 4 -1.59 -75.48 4.00
CA SER A 4 -2.20 -75.09 2.74
C SER A 4 -1.86 -73.64 2.46
N MET A 5 -1.27 -73.46 1.36
CA MET A 5 -1.29 -72.32 0.45
C MET A 5 -2.67 -71.66 0.39
N ARG A 6 -2.79 -70.35 0.72
CA ARG A 6 -3.84 -69.54 0.14
C ARG A 6 -3.30 -68.12 -0.17
N LEU A 7 -3.10 -68.04 -1.41
CA LEU A 7 -3.07 -66.84 -2.24
C LEU A 7 -4.26 -65.93 -1.91
N SER A 8 -4.05 -64.70 -1.52
CA SER A 8 -5.13 -63.73 -1.42
C SER A 8 -4.65 -62.37 -1.80
N TRP A 9 -4.96 -62.07 -2.98
CA TRP A 9 -5.16 -60.82 -3.71
C TRP A 9 -5.05 -59.54 -2.91
N LEU A 10 -4.02 -58.79 -3.24
CA LEU A 10 -3.86 -57.36 -2.96
C LEU A 10 -4.83 -56.55 -3.82
N LEU A 11 -5.91 -56.10 -3.23
CA LEU A 11 -6.75 -55.04 -3.79
C LEU A 11 -6.14 -53.69 -3.40
N LEU A 12 -5.46 -53.09 -4.35
CA LEU A 12 -4.94 -51.76 -4.26
C LEU A 12 -6.10 -50.78 -4.45
N ALA A 13 -6.68 -50.31 -3.36
CA ALA A 13 -7.66 -49.22 -3.40
C ALA A 13 -6.93 -47.87 -3.48
N VAL A 14 -6.85 -47.33 -4.68
CA VAL A 14 -6.40 -45.98 -4.92
C VAL A 14 -7.53 -45.01 -4.49
N ILE A 15 -7.39 -44.45 -3.31
CA ILE A 15 -8.29 -43.39 -2.86
C ILE A 15 -7.78 -42.10 -3.51
N LEU A 16 -8.44 -41.68 -4.57
CA LEU A 16 -8.31 -40.33 -5.13
C LEU A 16 -8.99 -39.34 -4.16
N VAL A 17 -8.21 -38.75 -3.27
CA VAL A 17 -8.64 -37.58 -2.50
C VAL A 17 -8.70 -36.43 -3.46
N GLY A 18 -9.88 -36.17 -3.99
CA GLY A 18 -10.17 -34.97 -4.74
C GLY A 18 -10.10 -33.75 -3.80
N CYS A 19 -9.05 -32.96 -3.92
CA CYS A 19 -9.03 -31.62 -3.36
C CYS A 19 -10.08 -30.78 -4.07
N SER A 20 -11.25 -30.63 -3.46
CA SER A 20 -12.21 -29.59 -3.80
C SER A 20 -11.63 -28.25 -3.37
N SER A 21 -10.86 -27.63 -4.23
CA SER A 21 -10.55 -26.21 -4.09
C SER A 21 -11.84 -25.43 -4.34
N SER A 22 -12.52 -25.07 -3.26
CA SER A 22 -13.55 -24.05 -3.26
C SER A 22 -12.88 -22.73 -3.64
N SER A 23 -12.86 -22.43 -4.92
CA SER A 23 -12.54 -21.11 -5.43
C SER A 23 -13.64 -20.15 -5.01
N SER A 24 -13.46 -19.55 -3.82
CA SER A 24 -14.13 -18.30 -3.53
C SER A 24 -13.60 -17.30 -4.54
N SER A 25 -14.42 -16.99 -5.53
CA SER A 25 -14.17 -15.93 -6.49
C SER A 25 -14.21 -14.59 -5.76
N ASN A 26 -13.12 -14.28 -5.05
CA ASN A 26 -12.80 -12.93 -4.71
C ASN A 26 -12.58 -12.23 -6.05
N LYS A 27 -13.52 -11.40 -6.43
CA LYS A 27 -13.42 -10.47 -7.55
C LYS A 27 -12.27 -9.52 -7.21
N GLN A 28 -11.07 -9.98 -7.48
CA GLN A 28 -9.84 -9.23 -7.30
C GLN A 28 -9.89 -8.14 -8.36
N THR A 29 -10.34 -6.96 -7.95
CA THR A 29 -10.21 -5.76 -8.77
C THR A 29 -8.73 -5.66 -9.12
N LYS A 30 -8.42 -5.84 -10.40
CA LYS A 30 -7.06 -5.81 -10.93
C LYS A 30 -6.39 -4.53 -10.44
N PRO A 31 -5.27 -4.61 -9.70
CA PRO A 31 -4.55 -3.42 -9.30
C PRO A 31 -4.12 -2.69 -10.56
N GLY A 32 -4.47 -1.42 -10.68
CA GLY A 32 -3.94 -0.59 -11.74
C GLY A 32 -2.41 -0.58 -11.68
N PRO A 33 -1.72 -0.33 -12.79
CA PRO A 33 -0.27 -0.30 -12.83
C PRO A 33 0.24 0.70 -11.78
N ALA A 34 1.21 0.25 -10.99
CA ALA A 34 1.92 1.13 -10.07
C ALA A 34 2.70 2.15 -10.89
N VAL A 35 2.41 3.41 -10.68
CA VAL A 35 3.03 4.49 -11.42
C VAL A 35 4.13 5.09 -10.57
N PRO A 36 5.32 5.33 -11.15
CA PRO A 36 6.31 6.17 -10.53
C PRO A 36 5.83 7.62 -10.60
N ALA A 37 5.14 8.06 -9.58
CA ALA A 37 4.90 9.46 -9.38
C ALA A 37 6.16 10.04 -8.73
N HIS A 38 6.79 11.00 -9.38
CA HIS A 38 7.85 11.78 -8.79
C HIS A 38 7.22 12.71 -7.74
N PHE A 39 7.45 12.39 -6.48
CA PHE A 39 6.95 13.18 -5.37
C PHE A 39 8.07 14.01 -4.79
N THR A 40 7.88 15.30 -4.78
CA THR A 40 8.82 16.24 -4.20
C THR A 40 8.34 16.59 -2.79
N ALA A 41 9.25 16.48 -1.82
CA ALA A 41 8.97 17.02 -0.50
C ALA A 41 8.64 18.51 -0.63
N SER A 42 7.42 18.88 -0.26
CA SER A 42 7.06 20.28 -0.25
C SER A 42 7.49 20.94 1.05
N ASN A 43 8.31 21.96 0.93
CA ASN A 43 8.55 23.01 1.94
C ASN A 43 8.57 22.55 3.40
N THR A 44 9.31 21.51 3.73
CA THR A 44 9.51 21.25 5.13
C THR A 44 10.84 21.88 5.54
N SER A 45 10.81 22.68 6.59
CA SER A 45 12.02 23.11 7.31
C SER A 45 12.75 21.91 7.90
N ASN A 46 12.07 20.76 8.00
CA ASN A 46 12.61 19.56 8.63
C ASN A 46 13.71 18.91 7.77
N PRO A 47 14.94 18.82 8.28
CA PRO A 47 16.09 18.32 7.53
C PRO A 47 15.97 16.85 7.12
N ILE A 48 15.11 16.06 7.76
CA ILE A 48 14.87 14.65 7.41
C ILE A 48 14.09 14.57 6.09
N ALA A 49 13.27 15.55 5.77
CA ALA A 49 12.39 15.51 4.61
C ALA A 49 13.12 15.27 3.28
N LYS A 50 14.36 15.77 3.15
CA LYS A 50 15.19 15.57 1.95
C LYS A 50 15.60 14.11 1.71
N TYR A 51 15.48 13.26 2.73
CA TYR A 51 15.81 11.84 2.65
C TYR A 51 14.58 10.95 2.55
N ILE A 52 13.37 11.51 2.69
CA ILE A 52 12.13 10.75 2.62
C ILE A 52 11.48 10.95 1.27
N GLU A 53 11.09 9.85 0.66
CA GLU A 53 10.32 9.85 -0.58
C GLU A 53 9.03 9.04 -0.38
N LEU A 54 7.94 9.55 -0.94
CA LEU A 54 6.67 8.84 -1.00
C LEU A 54 6.47 8.27 -2.40
N VAL A 55 6.16 6.98 -2.50
CA VAL A 55 6.07 6.28 -3.78
C VAL A 55 4.82 5.41 -3.88
N GLY A 56 4.41 5.09 -5.10
CA GLY A 56 3.46 4.01 -5.37
C GLY A 56 2.05 4.25 -4.82
N PHE A 57 1.53 5.47 -4.87
CA PHE A 57 0.20 5.77 -4.38
C PHE A 57 -0.89 4.96 -5.07
N ARG A 58 -1.79 4.41 -4.25
CA ARG A 58 -3.01 3.73 -4.68
C ARG A 58 -4.16 4.22 -3.83
N VAL A 59 -5.23 4.62 -4.47
CA VAL A 59 -6.44 5.07 -3.77
C VAL A 59 -7.58 4.12 -4.13
N THR A 60 -8.23 3.59 -3.12
CA THR A 60 -9.40 2.73 -3.27
C THR A 60 -10.52 3.22 -2.36
N GLU A 61 -11.74 2.89 -2.68
CA GLU A 61 -12.89 3.26 -1.88
C GLU A 61 -13.28 2.12 -0.93
N ARG A 62 -13.53 2.46 0.34
CA ARG A 62 -14.04 1.54 1.35
C ARG A 62 -15.40 2.02 1.87
N GLY A 63 -16.43 1.64 1.15
CA GLY A 63 -17.80 2.10 1.46
C GLY A 63 -18.00 3.60 1.22
N LYS A 64 -19.11 4.12 1.68
CA LYS A 64 -19.42 5.56 1.51
C LYS A 64 -18.65 6.38 2.54
N GLY A 65 -17.97 7.41 2.06
CA GLY A 65 -17.32 8.41 2.92
C GLY A 65 -15.90 8.05 3.40
N HIS A 66 -15.29 7.00 2.85
CA HIS A 66 -13.92 6.63 3.21
C HIS A 66 -13.12 6.21 1.99
N LEU A 67 -11.97 6.81 1.83
CA LEU A 67 -10.94 6.37 0.90
C LEU A 67 -9.82 5.66 1.67
N VAL A 68 -9.27 4.63 1.08
CA VAL A 68 -8.06 3.96 1.56
C VAL A 68 -6.92 4.36 0.66
N VAL A 69 -5.95 5.05 1.21
CA VAL A 69 -4.72 5.46 0.52
C VAL A 69 -3.59 4.54 0.96
N GLN A 70 -2.93 3.94 -0.01
CA GLN A 70 -1.75 3.10 0.19
C GLN A 70 -0.58 3.72 -0.55
N PHE A 71 0.58 3.76 0.07
CA PHE A 71 1.81 4.27 -0.52
C PHE A 71 3.04 3.72 0.20
N GLY A 72 4.18 3.73 -0.48
CA GLY A 72 5.46 3.42 0.13
C GLY A 72 6.15 4.66 0.66
N VAL A 73 6.90 4.51 1.74
CA VAL A 73 7.81 5.52 2.27
C VAL A 73 9.23 4.97 2.19
N VAL A 74 10.10 5.69 1.51
CA VAL A 74 11.50 5.30 1.30
C VAL A 74 12.41 6.23 2.10
N ASN A 75 13.35 5.65 2.82
CA ASN A 75 14.45 6.37 3.44
C ASN A 75 15.69 6.27 2.55
N HIS A 76 16.08 7.38 1.92
CA HIS A 76 17.27 7.44 1.06
C HIS A 76 18.56 7.76 1.84
N SER A 77 18.49 7.85 3.16
CA SER A 77 19.71 8.07 3.97
C SER A 77 20.41 6.76 4.32
N GLU A 78 21.67 6.86 4.69
CA GLU A 78 22.47 5.75 5.22
C GLU A 78 22.27 5.52 6.73
N ALA A 79 21.39 6.32 7.35
CA ALA A 79 21.08 6.24 8.77
C ALA A 79 19.64 5.78 9.01
N ASP A 80 19.43 5.19 10.18
CA ASP A 80 18.08 4.94 10.66
C ASP A 80 17.32 6.26 10.86
N VAL A 81 16.10 6.31 10.37
CA VAL A 81 15.14 7.37 10.69
C VAL A 81 14.15 6.81 11.71
N GLY A 82 14.02 7.47 12.83
CA GLY A 82 13.05 7.11 13.88
C GLY A 82 11.61 7.27 13.41
N ASP A 83 10.68 7.21 14.34
CA ASP A 83 9.27 7.40 14.04
C ASP A 83 9.03 8.73 13.33
N VAL A 84 8.42 8.65 12.16
CA VAL A 84 8.08 9.83 11.35
C VAL A 84 6.57 10.01 11.34
N LYS A 85 6.11 11.17 11.75
CA LYS A 85 4.72 11.60 11.51
C LYS A 85 4.73 12.70 10.47
N MET A 86 3.80 12.60 9.54
CA MET A 86 3.70 13.55 8.44
C MET A 86 2.25 13.85 8.11
N THR A 87 2.00 14.99 7.53
CA THR A 87 0.77 15.32 6.85
C THR A 87 0.99 15.15 5.36
N VAL A 88 0.23 14.25 4.73
CA VAL A 88 0.26 14.03 3.29
C VAL A 88 -0.86 14.82 2.65
N LYS A 89 -0.55 15.52 1.55
CA LYS A 89 -1.48 16.35 0.79
C LYS A 89 -1.52 15.85 -0.64
N LEU A 90 -2.68 15.34 -1.08
CA LEU A 90 -2.91 14.95 -2.47
C LEU A 90 -3.59 16.10 -3.21
N GLY A 91 -3.00 16.52 -4.29
CA GLY A 91 -3.50 17.56 -5.17
C GLY A 91 -3.44 17.13 -6.63
N THR A 92 -3.59 18.07 -7.54
CA THR A 92 -3.43 17.86 -8.98
C THR A 92 -2.16 18.54 -9.48
N THR A 93 -1.59 18.03 -10.56
CA THR A 93 -0.47 18.66 -11.25
C THR A 93 -0.85 20.02 -11.86
N ALA A 94 -2.14 20.27 -12.08
CA ALA A 94 -2.67 21.53 -12.58
C ALA A 94 -2.91 22.57 -11.48
N ALA A 95 -2.80 22.19 -10.19
CA ALA A 95 -3.01 23.10 -9.07
C ALA A 95 -1.93 24.20 -9.05
N LYS A 96 -2.36 25.41 -8.78
CA LYS A 96 -1.45 26.57 -8.63
C LYS A 96 -0.92 26.64 -7.19
N PRO A 97 0.20 27.33 -6.98
CA PRO A 97 0.67 27.60 -5.64
C PRO A 97 -0.42 28.32 -4.82
N GLY A 98 -0.77 27.73 -3.67
CA GLY A 98 -1.84 28.24 -2.80
C GLY A 98 -3.20 27.58 -2.98
N ASP A 99 -3.41 26.79 -4.03
CA ASP A 99 -4.64 26.01 -4.16
C ASP A 99 -4.73 24.94 -3.05
N PRO A 100 -5.91 24.71 -2.49
CA PRO A 100 -6.08 23.69 -1.47
C PRO A 100 -5.87 22.30 -2.07
N PRO A 101 -5.30 21.37 -1.30
CA PRO A 101 -5.21 19.97 -1.74
C PRO A 101 -6.60 19.35 -1.84
N LEU A 102 -6.76 18.36 -2.73
CA LEU A 102 -7.99 17.57 -2.84
C LEU A 102 -8.26 16.80 -1.54
N ILE A 103 -7.21 16.23 -0.96
CA ILE A 103 -7.27 15.46 0.27
C ILE A 103 -6.01 15.75 1.09
N SER A 104 -6.19 15.88 2.39
CA SER A 104 -5.07 15.97 3.34
C SER A 104 -5.31 15.01 4.50
N PHE A 105 -4.30 14.25 4.88
CA PHE A 105 -4.43 13.25 5.94
C PHE A 105 -3.11 13.05 6.70
N PRO A 106 -3.18 12.70 7.98
CA PRO A 106 -1.99 12.33 8.75
C PRO A 106 -1.54 10.91 8.39
N ALA A 107 -0.23 10.72 8.36
CA ALA A 107 0.39 9.41 8.22
C ALA A 107 1.51 9.26 9.25
N GLN A 108 1.75 8.02 9.66
CA GLN A 108 2.83 7.67 10.57
C GLN A 108 3.57 6.46 10.04
N VAL A 109 4.88 6.54 10.10
CA VAL A 109 5.79 5.46 9.78
C VAL A 109 6.65 5.20 10.99
N ALA A 110 6.69 3.96 11.44
CA ALA A 110 7.64 3.54 12.45
C ALA A 110 9.08 3.64 11.90
N ARG A 111 10.05 3.32 12.73
CA ARG A 111 11.47 3.33 12.33
C ARG A 111 11.70 2.77 10.93
N LEU A 112 12.42 3.52 10.11
CA LEU A 112 12.90 3.15 8.78
C LEU A 112 14.42 2.97 8.85
N GLY A 113 14.90 1.80 8.48
CA GLY A 113 16.33 1.56 8.30
C GLY A 113 16.91 2.28 7.08
N PRO A 114 18.24 2.25 6.91
CA PRO A 114 18.90 2.80 5.73
C PRO A 114 18.37 2.16 4.45
N SER A 115 18.01 2.98 3.47
CA SER A 115 17.47 2.54 2.17
C SER A 115 16.24 1.63 2.28
N GLU A 116 15.53 1.66 3.42
CA GLU A 116 14.33 0.86 3.64
C GLU A 116 13.12 1.51 2.97
N LEU A 117 12.29 0.66 2.35
CA LEU A 117 10.95 1.00 1.89
C LEU A 117 9.93 0.36 2.83
N ARG A 118 8.93 1.11 3.26
CA ARG A 118 7.83 0.62 4.08
C ARG A 118 6.49 1.06 3.53
N ASP A 119 5.60 0.09 3.39
CA ASP A 119 4.22 0.35 2.98
C ASP A 119 3.41 0.95 4.11
N VAL A 120 2.65 1.99 3.76
CA VAL A 120 1.73 2.69 4.64
C VAL A 120 0.33 2.61 4.06
N LYS A 121 -0.63 2.37 4.93
CA LYS A 121 -2.05 2.34 4.58
C LYS A 121 -2.82 3.22 5.55
N VAL A 122 -3.55 4.19 5.00
CA VAL A 122 -4.34 5.14 5.77
C VAL A 122 -5.77 5.12 5.28
N GLU A 123 -6.72 5.08 6.20
CA GLU A 123 -8.13 5.29 5.92
C GLU A 123 -8.48 6.76 6.13
N VAL A 124 -8.98 7.41 5.08
CA VAL A 124 -9.21 8.85 5.06
C VAL A 124 -10.71 9.10 4.94
N PRO A 125 -11.36 9.67 5.98
CA PRO A 125 -12.74 10.11 5.89
C PRO A 125 -12.84 11.28 4.91
N THR A 126 -13.72 11.16 3.92
CA THR A 126 -13.90 12.19 2.90
C THR A 126 -15.24 12.04 2.19
N THR A 127 -15.77 13.12 1.68
CA THR A 127 -16.96 13.10 0.82
C THR A 127 -16.62 12.73 -0.63
N LEU A 128 -15.35 12.82 -1.02
CA LEU A 128 -14.89 12.49 -2.36
C LEU A 128 -15.01 10.99 -2.63
N ARG A 129 -15.38 10.67 -3.85
CA ARG A 129 -15.41 9.32 -4.37
C ARG A 129 -14.14 9.09 -5.21
N VAL A 130 -13.73 7.84 -5.31
CA VAL A 130 -12.51 7.50 -6.06
C VAL A 130 -12.56 7.94 -7.52
N TYR A 131 -13.75 7.95 -8.13
CA TYR A 131 -13.93 8.37 -9.53
C TYR A 131 -13.96 9.90 -9.72
N GLU A 132 -14.01 10.68 -8.62
CA GLU A 132 -13.90 12.15 -8.63
C GLU A 132 -12.45 12.61 -8.54
N LEU A 133 -11.54 11.69 -8.21
CA LEU A 133 -10.12 11.98 -8.25
C LEU A 133 -9.64 12.03 -9.70
N PRO A 134 -8.72 12.91 -10.04
CA PRO A 134 -8.10 12.90 -11.35
C PRO A 134 -7.35 11.58 -11.58
N ASP A 135 -7.12 11.27 -12.84
CA ASP A 135 -6.28 10.13 -13.21
C ASP A 135 -4.93 10.24 -12.50
N TRP A 136 -4.39 9.10 -12.11
CA TRP A 136 -3.16 9.00 -11.32
C TRP A 136 -1.98 9.83 -11.89
N GLN A 137 -1.88 9.95 -13.23
CA GLN A 137 -0.84 10.75 -13.91
C GLN A 137 -0.96 12.27 -13.62
N PHE A 138 -2.12 12.71 -13.17
CA PHE A 138 -2.38 14.09 -12.79
C PHE A 138 -2.46 14.27 -11.26
N LEU A 139 -2.29 13.22 -10.50
CA LEU A 139 -2.16 13.32 -9.04
C LEU A 139 -0.75 13.74 -8.66
N LYS A 140 -0.68 14.66 -7.71
CA LYS A 140 0.55 15.09 -7.07
C LYS A 140 0.39 14.90 -5.56
N ALA A 141 1.40 14.31 -4.93
CA ALA A 141 1.46 14.25 -3.48
C ALA A 141 2.59 15.15 -2.98
N ASP A 142 2.28 15.90 -1.96
CA ASP A 142 3.21 16.68 -1.15
C ASP A 142 3.11 16.19 0.29
N PHE A 143 4.16 16.32 1.07
CA PHE A 143 4.11 15.97 2.48
C PHE A 143 4.89 16.96 3.35
N GLU A 144 4.50 17.02 4.60
CA GLU A 144 5.12 17.84 5.62
C GLU A 144 5.39 16.98 6.85
N ILE A 145 6.63 16.89 7.29
CA ILE A 145 7.01 16.16 8.49
C ILE A 145 6.62 16.97 9.71
N THR A 146 5.80 16.37 10.57
CA THR A 146 5.31 16.98 11.81
C THR A 146 6.01 16.46 13.05
N PHE A 147 6.72 15.31 12.93
CA PHE A 147 7.54 14.71 13.97
C PHE A 147 8.64 13.85 13.34
N PRO A 148 9.90 13.85 13.82
CA PRO A 148 10.35 14.68 14.94
C PRO A 148 10.27 16.18 14.65
N LYS A 149 10.03 16.96 15.67
CA LYS A 149 10.19 18.42 15.60
C LYS A 149 11.68 18.73 15.71
N GLU A 150 12.13 19.76 15.00
CA GLU A 150 13.44 20.34 15.21
C GLU A 150 13.60 20.92 16.62
#